data_6ed30be448dadd87984e1bc9a574ca38
#
_entry.id   6ed30be448dadd87984e1bc9a574ca38
#
_cell.length_a   1.000
_cell.length_b   1.000
_cell.length_c   1.000
_cell.angle_alpha   90.00
_cell.angle_beta   90.00
_cell.angle_gamma   90.00
#
_symmetry.space_group_name_H-M   'P 1'
#
loop_
_entity.id
_entity.type
_entity.pdbx_description
1 polymer ?
#
loop_
_entity_poly.entity_id
_entity_poly.type
_entity_poly.pdbx_seq_one_letter_code
_entity_poly.pdbx_strand_id
1 'polypeptide(L)'
;EAEHARLKELGNHAVLTRPAGDAPPSIPELFATQAARAPESVALVCGDLSVTYRELDEASNRLAHRLASAGAGPGRVVALLFSRSAEAVASILAVLKTGAAYLPIDPSSPDVRIEFMLGDAKPGAAVTTADLAER
;
A
#
# COMPACT_ATOMS: atom_id res chain seq x y z
N GLU A 1 4.21 34.55 -26.15
CA GLU A 1 5.24 33.48 -26.32
C GLU A 1 6.21 33.41 -25.14
N ALA A 2 6.75 34.57 -24.65
CA ALA A 2 7.67 34.60 -23.50
C ALA A 2 7.06 34.06 -22.20
N GLU A 3 5.79 34.36 -21.94
CA GLU A 3 5.07 33.87 -20.75
C GLU A 3 4.83 32.36 -20.79
N HIS A 4 4.54 31.83 -21.98
CA HIS A 4 4.37 30.36 -22.15
C HIS A 4 5.70 29.60 -21.98
N ALA A 5 6.82 30.19 -22.43
CA ALA A 5 8.15 29.63 -22.18
C ALA A 5 8.48 29.60 -20.68
N ARG A 6 8.17 30.69 -19.97
CA ARG A 6 8.37 30.80 -18.52
C ARG A 6 7.52 29.83 -17.73
N LEU A 7 6.26 29.60 -18.13
CA LEU A 7 5.38 28.59 -17.51
C LEU A 7 5.91 27.15 -17.71
N LYS A 8 6.48 26.84 -18.88
CA LYS A 8 7.12 25.56 -19.14
C LYS A 8 8.36 25.35 -18.27
N GLU A 9 9.15 26.39 -18.07
CA GLU A 9 10.35 26.34 -17.23
C GLU A 9 9.99 26.16 -15.76
N LEU A 10 8.99 26.88 -15.25
CA LEU A 10 8.47 26.75 -13.89
C LEU A 10 7.76 25.39 -13.65
N GLY A 11 7.17 24.82 -14.69
CA GLY A 11 6.45 23.53 -14.64
C GLY A 11 7.35 22.29 -14.69
N ASN A 12 8.67 22.41 -14.49
CA ASN A 12 9.61 21.27 -14.54
C ASN A 12 9.56 20.49 -15.87
N HIS A 13 9.25 21.16 -16.98
CA HIS A 13 9.11 20.53 -18.29
C HIS A 13 10.32 19.67 -18.67
N ALA A 14 11.54 20.09 -18.32
CA ALA A 14 12.76 19.32 -18.57
C ALA A 14 12.80 17.99 -17.82
N VAL A 15 12.15 17.90 -16.65
CA VAL A 15 12.02 16.65 -15.88
C VAL A 15 10.94 15.75 -16.49
N LEU A 16 9.80 16.34 -16.88
CA LEU A 16 8.67 15.60 -17.46
C LEU A 16 8.97 15.06 -18.87
N THR A 17 9.86 15.73 -19.62
CA THR A 17 10.25 15.31 -20.99
C THR A 17 11.54 14.48 -21.02
N ARG A 18 12.17 14.23 -19.86
CA ARG A 18 13.33 13.33 -19.80
C ARG A 18 12.90 11.95 -20.25
N PRO A 19 13.66 11.27 -21.13
CA PRO A 19 13.39 9.87 -21.47
C PRO A 19 13.28 9.06 -20.18
N ALA A 20 12.23 8.25 -20.06
CA ALA A 20 12.11 7.32 -18.97
C ALA A 20 13.34 6.39 -19.04
N GLY A 21 14.16 6.41 -17.98
CA GLY A 21 15.15 5.35 -17.76
C GLY A 21 14.44 4.02 -17.46
N ASP A 22 15.21 3.02 -17.06
CA ASP A 22 14.64 1.79 -16.54
C ASP A 22 13.60 2.10 -15.47
N ALA A 23 12.45 1.43 -15.53
CA ALA A 23 11.38 1.65 -14.55
C ALA A 23 11.94 1.46 -13.13
N PRO A 24 11.72 2.41 -12.23
CA PRO A 24 12.20 2.25 -10.85
C PRO A 24 11.55 1.00 -10.23
N PRO A 25 12.30 0.28 -9.37
CA PRO A 25 11.75 -0.89 -8.71
C PRO A 25 10.52 -0.52 -7.88
N SER A 26 9.54 -1.40 -7.85
CA SER A 26 8.32 -1.23 -7.05
C SER A 26 8.62 -1.35 -5.54
N ILE A 27 7.72 -0.85 -4.69
CA ILE A 27 7.83 -1.00 -3.23
C ILE A 27 7.98 -2.48 -2.82
N PRO A 28 7.20 -3.44 -3.34
CA PRO A 28 7.39 -4.86 -3.04
C PRO A 28 8.78 -5.39 -3.41
N GLU A 29 9.34 -4.97 -4.54
CA GLU A 29 10.68 -5.40 -4.98
C GLU A 29 11.78 -4.83 -4.08
N LEU A 30 11.70 -3.56 -3.71
CA LEU A 30 12.63 -2.93 -2.76
C LEU A 30 12.55 -3.60 -1.39
N PHE A 31 11.33 -3.88 -0.92
CA PHE A 31 11.11 -4.56 0.34
C PHE A 31 11.69 -5.99 0.32
N ALA A 32 11.41 -6.77 -0.73
CA ALA A 32 11.94 -8.13 -0.88
C ALA A 32 13.47 -8.15 -0.91
N THR A 33 14.08 -7.18 -1.60
CA THR A 33 15.54 -7.03 -1.62
C THR A 33 16.10 -6.78 -0.22
N GLN A 34 15.47 -5.91 0.55
CA GLN A 34 15.90 -5.62 1.92
C GLN A 34 15.67 -6.80 2.87
N ALA A 35 14.53 -7.49 2.74
CA ALA A 35 14.22 -8.68 3.53
C ALA A 35 15.22 -9.82 3.28
N ALA A 36 15.66 -10.01 2.04
CA ALA A 36 16.69 -10.98 1.68
C ALA A 36 18.08 -10.59 2.23
N ARG A 37 18.39 -9.28 2.24
CA ARG A 37 19.67 -8.77 2.70
C ARG A 37 19.86 -8.84 4.21
N ALA A 38 18.81 -8.53 4.98
CA ALA A 38 18.85 -8.38 6.43
C ALA A 38 17.59 -8.94 7.11
N PRO A 39 17.28 -10.24 6.97
CA PRO A 39 16.03 -10.83 7.42
C PRO A 39 15.77 -10.67 8.92
N GLU A 40 16.81 -10.75 9.75
CA GLU A 40 16.69 -10.66 11.21
C GLU A 40 16.70 -9.22 11.74
N SER A 41 16.92 -8.21 10.87
CA SER A 41 16.84 -6.82 11.30
C SER A 41 15.40 -6.43 11.58
N VAL A 42 15.21 -5.55 12.56
CA VAL A 42 13.89 -4.99 12.88
C VAL A 42 13.42 -4.11 11.72
N ALA A 43 12.27 -4.45 11.16
CA ALA A 43 11.62 -3.70 10.09
C ALA A 43 10.57 -2.72 10.63
N LEU A 44 9.93 -3.05 11.75
CA LEU A 44 8.80 -2.31 12.29
C LEU A 44 8.79 -2.40 13.82
N VAL A 45 8.49 -1.27 14.47
CA VAL A 45 8.23 -1.19 15.91
C VAL A 45 6.85 -0.57 16.11
N CYS A 46 6.00 -1.22 16.89
CA CYS A 46 4.67 -0.74 17.25
C CYS A 46 4.41 -0.98 18.73
N GLY A 47 4.53 0.07 19.56
CA GLY A 47 4.56 -0.09 21.01
C GLY A 47 5.73 -0.96 21.45
N ASP A 48 5.44 -2.01 22.20
CA ASP A 48 6.44 -3.00 22.67
C ASP A 48 6.71 -4.12 21.65
N LEU A 49 5.96 -4.16 20.54
CA LEU A 49 6.13 -5.16 19.48
C LEU A 49 7.21 -4.72 18.50
N SER A 50 8.21 -5.56 18.31
CA SER A 50 9.20 -5.44 17.23
C SER A 50 9.01 -6.59 16.24
N VAL A 51 8.96 -6.26 14.95
CA VAL A 51 8.77 -7.23 13.86
C VAL A 51 9.97 -7.14 12.92
N THR A 52 10.59 -8.28 12.64
CA THR A 52 11.72 -8.38 11.71
C THR A 52 11.27 -8.32 10.25
N TYR A 53 12.22 -8.07 9.34
CA TYR A 53 11.93 -8.14 7.89
C TYR A 53 11.42 -9.51 7.47
N ARG A 54 11.96 -10.59 8.02
CA ARG A 54 11.49 -11.95 7.76
C ARG A 54 10.04 -12.14 8.18
N GLU A 55 9.70 -11.80 9.41
CA GLU A 55 8.34 -11.95 9.94
C GLU A 55 7.32 -11.13 9.15
N LEU A 56 7.68 -9.90 8.80
CA LEU A 56 6.82 -9.02 8.01
C LEU A 56 6.66 -9.53 6.58
N ASP A 57 7.72 -10.06 5.97
CA ASP A 57 7.68 -10.67 4.64
C ASP A 57 6.77 -11.90 4.61
N GLU A 58 6.95 -12.82 5.57
CA GLU A 58 6.12 -14.02 5.68
C GLU A 58 4.64 -13.69 5.94
N ALA A 59 4.36 -12.74 6.84
CA ALA A 59 2.99 -12.31 7.14
C ALA A 59 2.31 -11.71 5.90
N SER A 60 3.02 -10.79 5.22
CA SER A 60 2.50 -10.15 4.01
C SER A 60 2.35 -11.13 2.84
N ASN A 61 3.24 -12.12 2.70
CA ASN A 61 3.11 -13.17 1.68
C ASN A 61 1.89 -14.04 1.91
N ARG A 62 1.66 -14.52 3.14
CA ARG A 62 0.47 -15.31 3.48
C ARG A 62 -0.83 -14.57 3.17
N LEU A 63 -0.88 -13.28 3.53
CA LEU A 63 -2.06 -12.45 3.23
C LEU A 63 -2.20 -12.16 1.74
N ALA A 64 -1.11 -11.90 1.02
CA ALA A 64 -1.12 -11.68 -0.42
C ALA A 64 -1.70 -12.88 -1.18
N HIS A 65 -1.33 -14.10 -0.81
CA HIS A 65 -1.91 -15.32 -1.40
C HIS A 65 -3.41 -15.42 -1.19
N ARG A 66 -3.91 -15.10 0.02
CA ARG A 66 -5.35 -15.08 0.31
C ARG A 66 -6.08 -14.02 -0.51
N LEU A 67 -5.51 -12.82 -0.59
CA LEU A 67 -6.08 -11.72 -1.36
C LEU A 67 -6.12 -12.04 -2.86
N ALA A 68 -5.04 -12.62 -3.40
CA ALA A 68 -5.00 -13.05 -4.80
C ALA A 68 -6.08 -14.12 -5.08
N SER A 69 -6.26 -15.09 -4.18
CA SER A 69 -7.34 -16.09 -4.28
C SER A 69 -8.74 -15.47 -4.19
N ALA A 70 -8.88 -14.32 -3.53
CA ALA A 70 -10.12 -13.53 -3.46
C ALA A 70 -10.27 -12.56 -4.64
N GLY A 71 -9.38 -12.61 -5.64
CA GLY A 71 -9.45 -11.81 -6.85
C GLY A 71 -8.74 -10.45 -6.79
N ALA A 72 -7.90 -10.20 -5.78
CA ALA A 72 -7.06 -9.01 -5.74
C ALA A 72 -5.94 -9.13 -6.79
N GLY A 73 -5.67 -8.03 -7.50
CA GLY A 73 -4.66 -7.98 -8.56
C GLY A 73 -4.64 -6.63 -9.26
N PRO A 74 -3.90 -6.49 -10.35
CA PRO A 74 -3.82 -5.25 -11.12
C PRO A 74 -5.20 -4.71 -11.51
N GLY A 75 -5.41 -3.41 -11.33
CA GLY A 75 -6.70 -2.75 -11.61
C GLY A 75 -7.79 -3.01 -10.56
N ARG A 76 -7.49 -3.70 -9.48
CA ARG A 76 -8.40 -3.93 -8.35
C ARG A 76 -8.01 -3.07 -7.15
N VAL A 77 -9.01 -2.79 -6.31
CA VAL A 77 -8.84 -2.06 -5.06
C VAL A 77 -9.20 -2.97 -3.89
N VAL A 78 -8.38 -2.93 -2.84
CA VAL A 78 -8.64 -3.61 -1.55
C VAL A 78 -8.76 -2.54 -0.47
N ALA A 79 -9.85 -2.53 0.26
CA ALA A 79 -10.04 -1.63 1.40
C ALA A 79 -9.28 -2.16 2.63
N LEU A 80 -8.63 -1.27 3.35
CA LEU A 80 -7.89 -1.58 4.58
C LEU A 80 -8.44 -0.73 5.73
N LEU A 81 -9.25 -1.35 6.59
CA LEU A 81 -9.83 -0.70 7.77
C LEU A 81 -9.01 -1.08 9.00
N PHE A 82 -8.07 -0.23 9.37
CA PHE A 82 -7.14 -0.47 10.48
C PHE A 82 -6.86 0.80 11.26
N SER A 83 -6.69 0.66 12.56
CA SER A 83 -5.89 1.59 13.35
C SER A 83 -4.40 1.42 12.99
N ARG A 84 -3.55 2.37 13.42
CA ARG A 84 -2.09 2.25 13.20
C ARG A 84 -1.55 1.03 13.94
N SER A 85 -1.10 0.03 13.20
CA SER A 85 -0.64 -1.24 13.75
C SER A 85 0.33 -1.95 12.80
N ALA A 86 1.00 -2.99 13.30
CA ALA A 86 1.86 -3.85 12.49
C ALA A 86 1.06 -4.59 11.41
N GLU A 87 -0.17 -4.99 11.72
CA GLU A 87 -1.10 -5.66 10.80
C GLU A 87 -1.47 -4.74 9.63
N ALA A 88 -1.64 -3.44 9.89
CA ALA A 88 -1.92 -2.46 8.84
C ALA A 88 -0.77 -2.41 7.83
N VAL A 89 0.49 -2.37 8.29
CA VAL A 89 1.67 -2.35 7.42
C VAL A 89 1.81 -3.66 6.64
N ALA A 90 1.62 -4.81 7.31
CA ALA A 90 1.64 -6.12 6.65
C ALA A 90 0.56 -6.21 5.57
N SER A 91 -0.63 -5.66 5.82
CA SER A 91 -1.74 -5.63 4.87
C SER A 91 -1.46 -4.74 3.66
N ILE A 92 -0.86 -3.56 3.87
CA ILE A 92 -0.42 -2.69 2.76
C ILE A 92 0.56 -3.44 1.85
N LEU A 93 1.60 -4.05 2.43
CA LEU A 93 2.58 -4.83 1.67
C LEU A 93 1.91 -6.00 0.93
N ALA A 94 0.99 -6.70 1.59
CA ALA A 94 0.26 -7.81 0.99
C ALA A 94 -0.54 -7.37 -0.24
N VAL A 95 -1.28 -6.26 -0.15
CA VAL A 95 -2.04 -5.74 -1.29
C VAL A 95 -1.11 -5.34 -2.43
N LEU A 96 -0.03 -4.62 -2.14
CA LEU A 96 0.95 -4.21 -3.14
C LEU A 96 1.62 -5.41 -3.83
N LYS A 97 1.89 -6.50 -3.10
CA LYS A 97 2.43 -7.75 -3.66
C LYS A 97 1.49 -8.43 -4.65
N THR A 98 0.18 -8.21 -4.56
CA THR A 98 -0.79 -8.70 -5.56
C THR A 98 -0.86 -7.82 -6.80
N GLY A 99 -0.26 -6.64 -6.79
CA GLY A 99 -0.40 -5.62 -7.83
C GLY A 99 -1.69 -4.80 -7.74
N ALA A 100 -2.51 -5.01 -6.69
CA ALA A 100 -3.72 -4.22 -6.44
C ALA A 100 -3.39 -2.87 -5.79
N ALA A 101 -4.32 -1.93 -5.88
CA ALA A 101 -4.29 -0.70 -5.10
C ALA A 101 -4.94 -0.93 -3.72
N TYR A 102 -4.47 -0.22 -2.70
CA TYR A 102 -5.12 -0.23 -1.40
C TYR A 102 -5.84 1.08 -1.11
N LEU A 103 -6.98 1.00 -0.43
CA LEU A 103 -7.75 2.13 0.08
C LEU A 103 -7.66 2.12 1.62
N PRO A 104 -6.83 2.99 2.22
CA PRO A 104 -6.75 3.05 3.67
C PRO A 104 -7.97 3.77 4.24
N ILE A 105 -8.61 3.17 5.23
CA ILE A 105 -9.77 3.72 5.93
C ILE A 105 -9.44 3.79 7.42
N ASP A 106 -9.52 4.99 7.98
CA ASP A 106 -9.38 5.20 9.41
C ASP A 106 -10.69 4.81 10.13
N PRO A 107 -10.64 3.88 11.10
CA PRO A 107 -11.81 3.48 11.87
C PRO A 107 -12.47 4.62 12.67
N SER A 108 -11.76 5.71 12.93
CA SER A 108 -12.33 6.89 13.58
C SER A 108 -13.18 7.77 12.66
N SER A 109 -13.15 7.49 11.35
CA SER A 109 -13.96 8.24 10.38
C SER A 109 -15.46 8.00 10.60
N PRO A 110 -16.31 9.02 10.39
CA PRO A 110 -17.77 8.84 10.42
C PRO A 110 -18.23 7.79 9.40
N ASP A 111 -19.25 7.01 9.75
CA ASP A 111 -19.78 5.93 8.90
C ASP A 111 -20.19 6.40 7.50
N VAL A 112 -20.85 7.57 7.42
CA VAL A 112 -21.22 8.20 6.13
C VAL A 112 -19.99 8.42 5.23
N ARG A 113 -18.84 8.78 5.81
CA ARG A 113 -17.61 8.95 5.04
C ARG A 113 -17.04 7.62 4.57
N ILE A 114 -17.07 6.60 5.44
CA ILE A 114 -16.62 5.24 5.11
C ILE A 114 -17.49 4.69 3.98
N GLU A 115 -18.81 4.80 4.08
CA GLU A 115 -19.77 4.39 3.04
C GLU A 115 -19.51 5.10 1.71
N PHE A 116 -19.25 6.40 1.74
CA PHE A 116 -18.91 7.15 0.54
C PHE A 116 -17.62 6.64 -0.10
N MET A 117 -16.54 6.42 0.68
CA MET A 117 -15.25 5.93 0.17
C MET A 117 -15.41 4.54 -0.44
N LEU A 118 -16.14 3.64 0.21
CA LEU A 118 -16.40 2.29 -0.29
C LEU A 118 -17.27 2.31 -1.55
N GLY A 119 -18.30 3.17 -1.59
CA GLY A 119 -19.18 3.34 -2.74
C GLY A 119 -18.48 3.91 -3.97
N ASP A 120 -17.52 4.82 -3.78
CA ASP A 120 -16.74 5.44 -4.85
C ASP A 120 -15.67 4.48 -5.39
N ALA A 121 -14.84 3.93 -4.51
CA ALA A 121 -13.72 3.06 -4.89
C ALA A 121 -14.14 1.63 -5.27
N LYS A 122 -15.30 1.16 -4.82
CA LYS A 122 -15.86 -0.18 -5.06
C LYS A 122 -14.81 -1.29 -4.89
N PRO A 123 -14.20 -1.42 -3.71
CA PRO A 123 -13.17 -2.40 -3.47
C PRO A 123 -13.73 -3.83 -3.68
N GLY A 124 -12.92 -4.70 -4.28
CA GLY A 124 -13.29 -6.11 -4.48
C GLY A 124 -13.13 -6.96 -3.21
N ALA A 125 -12.38 -6.46 -2.23
CA ALA A 125 -12.16 -7.10 -0.93
C ALA A 125 -11.89 -6.04 0.13
N ALA A 126 -12.08 -6.40 1.40
CA ALA A 126 -11.68 -5.60 2.55
C ALA A 126 -10.88 -6.45 3.54
N VAL A 127 -9.90 -5.83 4.19
CA VAL A 127 -9.11 -6.43 5.27
C VAL A 127 -9.23 -5.56 6.51
N THR A 128 -9.48 -6.19 7.63
CA THR A 128 -9.61 -5.52 8.92
C THR A 128 -9.23 -6.47 10.06
N THR A 129 -9.19 -5.98 11.27
CA THR A 129 -9.05 -6.79 12.48
C THR A 129 -10.41 -7.33 12.94
N ALA A 130 -10.40 -8.38 13.76
CA ALA A 130 -11.64 -9.03 14.20
C ALA A 130 -12.57 -8.09 14.99
N ASP A 131 -11.99 -7.19 15.79
CA ASP A 131 -12.73 -6.17 16.56
C ASP A 131 -13.38 -5.08 15.71
N LEU A 132 -12.89 -4.86 14.49
CA LEU A 132 -13.45 -3.89 13.54
C LEU A 132 -14.32 -4.54 12.47
N ALA A 133 -14.39 -5.87 12.43
CA ALA A 133 -15.12 -6.60 11.37
C ALA A 133 -16.65 -6.46 11.48
N GLU A 134 -17.17 -6.07 12.64
CA GLU A 134 -18.62 -5.88 12.88
C GLU A 134 -19.08 -4.45 12.52
N ARG A 135 -18.18 -3.58 12.10
CA ARG A 135 -18.45 -2.20 11.71
C ARG A 135 -18.74 -2.08 10.22
#